data_18cd1371012f0d08c775e8a7fe53b6b8
#
_entry.id   18cd1371012f0d08c775e8a7fe53b6b8
#
_cell.length_a   1.000
_cell.length_b   1.000
_cell.length_c   1.000
_cell.angle_alpha   90.00
_cell.angle_beta   90.00
_cell.angle_gamma   90.00
#
_symmetry.space_group_name_H-M   'P 1'
#
loop_
_entity.id
_entity.type
_entity.pdbx_description
1 polymer ?
#
loop_
_entity_poly.entity_id
_entity_poly.type
_entity_poly.pdbx_seq_one_letter_code
_entity_poly.pdbx_strand_id
1 'polypeptide(L)'
;MGKLREINFHITDECQGHCPMCYATEEGTSRKHGDLEDLKLIVHNAIVNGEVERFVMVGGDPCEHPHLVELLKYIKEEGNKYNVKTKVIVLSNTHDYKENGKPVSIEEVAPYIDEMDVTVHGATAEIHDAFNGCPGSYEHVMSNLKKFIEVKTPEQEVCAIINVMPHTAEHMQEIMLSTALKLEGKVDFFGIQRIAPSGRACGETKYFIEQIDVNKIMEVFKRMKKEHGLHTEFIDVFPWCAVKPEYRDMLPVGGCNWGTEVCAVYADGTVSRCAMSDNKLSANMLELDTPEKFEAFWETDQELIKYRKKLHLDEKCKKCKMLADCGGACTIARKAGDPYKTSNPESGHDYLAVRNNEEGER
;
A
#
# COMPACT_ATOMS: atom_id res chain seq x y z
N MET A 1 12.66 -12.26 16.55
CA MET A 1 12.33 -11.78 15.20
C MET A 1 11.07 -10.92 15.28
N GLY A 2 10.80 -10.02 14.32
CA GLY A 2 9.57 -9.21 14.33
C GLY A 2 8.34 -10.12 14.22
N LYS A 3 7.25 -9.76 14.93
CA LYS A 3 5.96 -10.43 14.84
C LYS A 3 5.21 -9.94 13.60
N LEU A 4 4.44 -10.80 12.93
CA LEU A 4 3.47 -10.33 11.91
C LEU A 4 2.39 -9.52 12.63
N ARG A 5 2.26 -8.25 12.25
CA ARG A 5 1.30 -7.32 12.86
C ARG A 5 0.18 -6.91 11.92
N GLU A 6 0.47 -6.97 10.62
CA GLU A 6 -0.43 -6.47 9.59
C GLU A 6 -0.53 -7.44 8.42
N ILE A 7 -1.72 -7.67 7.95
CA ILE A 7 -1.96 -8.31 6.66
C ILE A 7 -2.60 -7.34 5.68
N ASN A 8 -2.04 -7.32 4.47
CA ASN A 8 -2.64 -6.67 3.31
C ASN A 8 -3.52 -7.73 2.66
N PHE A 9 -4.84 -7.63 2.87
CA PHE A 9 -5.80 -8.71 2.63
C PHE A 9 -6.54 -8.51 1.31
N HIS A 10 -6.16 -9.31 0.31
CA HIS A 10 -6.75 -9.33 -1.03
C HIS A 10 -7.97 -10.23 -1.06
N ILE A 11 -9.16 -9.66 -0.84
CA ILE A 11 -10.41 -10.41 -0.70
C ILE A 11 -11.13 -10.64 -2.03
N THR A 12 -10.74 -9.94 -3.09
CA THR A 12 -11.34 -10.02 -4.41
C THR A 12 -10.38 -9.57 -5.50
N ASP A 13 -10.54 -10.09 -6.72
CA ASP A 13 -9.84 -9.61 -7.91
C ASP A 13 -10.71 -8.65 -8.75
N GLU A 14 -11.98 -8.44 -8.38
CA GLU A 14 -12.89 -7.52 -9.07
C GLU A 14 -12.54 -6.07 -8.75
N CYS A 15 -12.59 -5.22 -9.79
CA CYS A 15 -12.42 -3.78 -9.68
C CYS A 15 -13.14 -3.09 -10.83
N GLN A 16 -13.78 -1.95 -10.57
CA GLN A 16 -14.41 -1.10 -11.59
C GLN A 16 -13.34 -0.31 -12.37
N GLY A 17 -12.22 -0.01 -11.71
CA GLY A 17 -11.13 0.77 -12.28
C GLY A 17 -10.26 -0.03 -13.26
N HIS A 18 -9.71 0.67 -14.24
CA HIS A 18 -8.78 0.13 -15.25
C HIS A 18 -7.45 0.87 -15.20
N CYS A 19 -6.97 1.19 -13.98
CA CYS A 19 -5.73 1.92 -13.78
C CYS A 19 -4.57 1.27 -14.54
N PRO A 20 -3.86 2.03 -15.40
CA PRO A 20 -2.87 1.44 -16.30
C PRO A 20 -1.61 0.94 -15.58
N MET A 21 -1.40 1.34 -14.31
CA MET A 21 -0.24 0.94 -13.50
C MET A 21 -0.61 -0.06 -12.39
N CYS A 22 -1.81 -0.63 -12.38
CA CYS A 22 -2.29 -1.47 -11.29
C CYS A 22 -1.45 -2.74 -11.14
N TYR A 23 -0.99 -3.00 -9.91
CA TYR A 23 -0.23 -4.21 -9.59
C TYR A 23 -1.14 -5.42 -9.32
N ALA A 24 -2.40 -5.20 -8.92
CA ALA A 24 -3.31 -6.23 -8.44
C ALA A 24 -4.03 -7.01 -9.56
N THR A 25 -3.91 -6.55 -10.82
CA THR A 25 -4.63 -7.16 -11.95
C THR A 25 -3.65 -7.62 -13.02
N GLU A 26 -3.68 -8.91 -13.35
CA GLU A 26 -3.07 -9.46 -14.55
C GLU A 26 -4.13 -9.59 -15.66
N GLU A 27 -3.75 -9.26 -16.90
CA GLU A 27 -4.64 -9.49 -18.04
C GLU A 27 -4.93 -10.99 -18.20
N GLY A 28 -6.22 -11.34 -18.32
CA GLY A 28 -6.66 -12.71 -18.58
C GLY A 28 -6.90 -13.57 -17.36
N THR A 29 -6.74 -13.06 -16.13
CA THR A 29 -7.13 -13.80 -14.93
C THR A 29 -8.66 -13.81 -14.76
N SER A 30 -9.19 -14.96 -14.33
CA SER A 30 -10.60 -15.05 -13.94
C SER A 30 -10.79 -14.27 -12.64
N ARG A 31 -11.49 -13.14 -12.71
CA ARG A 31 -11.83 -12.34 -11.55
C ARG A 31 -12.74 -13.11 -10.62
N LYS A 32 -12.40 -13.18 -9.35
CA LYS A 32 -13.16 -13.93 -8.34
C LYS A 32 -13.22 -13.18 -7.03
N HIS A 33 -14.34 -13.36 -6.34
CA HIS A 33 -14.44 -13.01 -4.93
C HIS A 33 -13.94 -14.18 -4.09
N GLY A 34 -13.36 -13.89 -2.95
CA GLY A 34 -13.08 -14.88 -1.91
C GLY A 34 -14.37 -15.48 -1.37
N ASP A 35 -14.33 -16.75 -0.98
CA ASP A 35 -15.42 -17.34 -0.22
C ASP A 35 -15.48 -16.73 1.19
N LEU A 36 -16.66 -16.33 1.65
CA LEU A 36 -16.81 -15.61 2.91
C LEU A 36 -16.33 -16.44 4.12
N GLU A 37 -16.58 -17.74 4.12
CA GLU A 37 -16.19 -18.60 5.24
C GLU A 37 -14.67 -18.84 5.25
N ASP A 38 -14.05 -18.96 4.08
CA ASP A 38 -12.59 -19.01 3.96
C ASP A 38 -11.95 -17.69 4.42
N LEU A 39 -12.53 -16.54 4.02
CA LEU A 39 -12.05 -15.23 4.47
C LEU A 39 -12.16 -15.06 5.99
N LYS A 40 -13.27 -15.53 6.60
CA LYS A 40 -13.43 -15.52 8.05
C LYS A 40 -12.45 -16.46 8.75
N LEU A 41 -12.15 -17.62 8.17
CA LEU A 41 -11.15 -18.55 8.71
C LEU A 41 -9.75 -17.94 8.65
N ILE A 42 -9.40 -17.26 7.57
CA ILE A 42 -8.15 -16.50 7.46
C ILE A 42 -8.05 -15.44 8.56
N VAL A 43 -9.12 -14.67 8.79
CA VAL A 43 -9.19 -13.65 9.85
C VAL A 43 -9.03 -14.31 11.23
N HIS A 44 -9.75 -15.40 11.47
CA HIS A 44 -9.65 -16.15 12.74
C HIS A 44 -8.22 -16.61 13.00
N ASN A 45 -7.59 -17.29 12.04
CA ASN A 45 -6.22 -17.77 12.19
C ASN A 45 -5.22 -16.63 12.39
N ALA A 46 -5.39 -15.51 11.68
CA ALA A 46 -4.55 -14.33 11.84
C ALA A 46 -4.67 -13.70 13.23
N ILE A 47 -5.89 -13.55 13.76
CA ILE A 47 -6.14 -12.94 15.08
C ILE A 47 -5.75 -13.90 16.20
N VAL A 48 -6.23 -15.13 16.16
CA VAL A 48 -6.14 -16.07 17.28
C VAL A 48 -4.76 -16.72 17.37
N ASN A 49 -4.20 -17.10 16.24
CA ASN A 49 -2.94 -17.84 16.17
C ASN A 49 -1.74 -16.92 15.90
N GLY A 50 -1.96 -15.79 15.21
CA GLY A 50 -0.91 -14.83 14.84
C GLY A 50 -0.93 -13.54 15.66
N GLU A 51 -2.00 -13.28 16.42
CA GLU A 51 -2.27 -12.00 17.12
C GLU A 51 -2.05 -10.79 16.19
N VAL A 52 -2.52 -10.92 14.93
CA VAL A 52 -2.46 -9.85 13.95
C VAL A 52 -3.41 -8.73 14.35
N GLU A 53 -2.88 -7.50 14.34
CA GLU A 53 -3.56 -6.31 14.85
C GLU A 53 -4.15 -5.45 13.73
N ARG A 54 -3.62 -5.51 12.50
CA ARG A 54 -4.01 -4.61 11.40
C ARG A 54 -4.42 -5.41 10.15
N PHE A 55 -5.57 -5.02 9.60
CA PHE A 55 -6.14 -5.60 8.39
C PHE A 55 -6.33 -4.50 7.36
N VAL A 56 -5.49 -4.47 6.32
CA VAL A 56 -5.64 -3.57 5.18
C VAL A 56 -6.43 -4.29 4.12
N MET A 57 -7.71 -3.94 4.00
CA MET A 57 -8.62 -4.53 3.04
C MET A 57 -8.33 -3.99 1.65
N VAL A 58 -7.93 -4.86 0.76
CA VAL A 58 -7.55 -4.56 -0.63
C VAL A 58 -8.06 -5.65 -1.57
N GLY A 59 -7.59 -5.62 -2.79
CA GLY A 59 -7.90 -6.62 -3.81
C GLY A 59 -7.79 -5.99 -5.18
N GLY A 60 -8.75 -6.25 -6.05
CA GLY A 60 -9.09 -5.33 -7.13
C GLY A 60 -9.61 -4.04 -6.50
N ASP A 61 -10.88 -4.05 -6.08
CA ASP A 61 -11.43 -3.06 -5.14
C ASP A 61 -12.25 -3.83 -4.08
N PRO A 62 -11.94 -3.72 -2.78
CA PRO A 62 -12.64 -4.49 -1.75
C PRO A 62 -14.16 -4.20 -1.71
N CYS A 63 -14.61 -3.01 -2.14
CA CYS A 63 -16.04 -2.67 -2.23
C CYS A 63 -16.80 -3.52 -3.26
N GLU A 64 -16.11 -4.18 -4.20
CA GLU A 64 -16.76 -5.13 -5.11
C GLU A 64 -17.15 -6.44 -4.43
N HIS A 65 -16.52 -6.78 -3.30
CA HIS A 65 -16.85 -8.01 -2.60
C HIS A 65 -18.27 -7.96 -2.02
N PRO A 66 -19.16 -8.93 -2.33
CA PRO A 66 -20.58 -8.88 -1.95
C PRO A 66 -20.82 -8.93 -0.43
N HIS A 67 -19.83 -9.38 0.35
CA HIS A 67 -19.90 -9.55 1.80
C HIS A 67 -18.85 -8.73 2.55
N LEU A 68 -18.37 -7.62 1.96
CA LEU A 68 -17.34 -6.82 2.61
C LEU A 68 -17.75 -6.40 4.03
N VAL A 69 -18.97 -5.87 4.20
CA VAL A 69 -19.42 -5.34 5.49
C VAL A 69 -19.52 -6.43 6.55
N GLU A 70 -19.98 -7.62 6.18
CA GLU A 70 -19.98 -8.79 7.10
C GLU A 70 -18.56 -9.17 7.55
N LEU A 71 -17.59 -9.11 6.63
CA LEU A 71 -16.20 -9.41 6.95
C LEU A 71 -15.59 -8.35 7.87
N LEU A 72 -15.86 -7.05 7.65
CA LEU A 72 -15.41 -5.96 8.52
C LEU A 72 -15.98 -6.11 9.94
N LYS A 73 -17.28 -6.42 10.06
CA LYS A 73 -17.94 -6.73 11.35
C LYS A 73 -17.22 -7.90 12.04
N TYR A 74 -17.00 -8.99 11.31
CA TYR A 74 -16.36 -10.19 11.84
C TYR A 74 -14.94 -9.91 12.38
N ILE A 75 -14.12 -9.11 11.67
CA ILE A 75 -12.78 -8.73 12.17
C ILE A 75 -12.88 -8.03 13.52
N LYS A 76 -13.82 -7.09 13.68
CA LYS A 76 -14.01 -6.35 14.95
C LYS A 76 -14.53 -7.26 16.07
N GLU A 77 -15.49 -8.11 15.76
CA GLU A 77 -16.08 -9.07 16.73
C GLU A 77 -15.04 -10.09 17.19
N GLU A 78 -14.26 -10.65 16.27
CA GLU A 78 -13.25 -11.64 16.58
C GLU A 78 -12.09 -11.02 17.37
N GLY A 79 -11.65 -9.81 17.01
CA GLY A 79 -10.67 -9.05 17.78
C GLY A 79 -11.13 -8.83 19.23
N ASN A 80 -12.36 -8.37 19.43
CA ASN A 80 -12.94 -8.16 20.75
C ASN A 80 -13.03 -9.45 21.56
N LYS A 81 -13.48 -10.55 20.92
CA LYS A 81 -13.64 -11.85 21.55
C LYS A 81 -12.31 -12.42 22.08
N TYR A 82 -11.22 -12.21 21.38
CA TYR A 82 -9.89 -12.70 21.77
C TYR A 82 -8.98 -11.62 22.37
N ASN A 83 -9.53 -10.44 22.66
CA ASN A 83 -8.82 -9.31 23.26
C ASN A 83 -7.59 -8.84 22.44
N VAL A 84 -7.71 -8.91 21.13
CA VAL A 84 -6.76 -8.32 20.17
C VAL A 84 -7.36 -7.02 19.65
N LYS A 85 -6.69 -5.88 19.89
CA LYS A 85 -7.14 -4.58 19.37
C LYS A 85 -6.90 -4.52 17.87
N THR A 86 -7.93 -4.81 17.08
CA THR A 86 -7.84 -4.78 15.62
C THR A 86 -8.04 -3.36 15.08
N LYS A 87 -7.20 -2.97 14.09
CA LYS A 87 -7.38 -1.79 13.23
C LYS A 87 -7.73 -2.27 11.82
N VAL A 88 -8.83 -1.79 11.27
CA VAL A 88 -9.30 -2.09 9.92
C VAL A 88 -9.11 -0.87 9.03
N ILE A 89 -8.34 -1.04 7.98
CA ILE A 89 -8.04 -0.03 6.97
C ILE A 89 -8.70 -0.49 5.67
N VAL A 90 -9.47 0.34 5.01
CA VAL A 90 -10.09 0.01 3.72
C VAL A 90 -9.48 0.88 2.64
N LEU A 91 -8.66 0.28 1.78
CA LEU A 91 -8.07 0.92 0.60
C LEU A 91 -8.95 0.64 -0.61
N SER A 92 -9.71 1.63 -1.05
CA SER A 92 -10.74 1.47 -2.07
C SER A 92 -10.93 2.74 -2.91
N ASN A 93 -11.57 2.57 -4.06
CA ASN A 93 -12.19 3.68 -4.82
C ASN A 93 -13.53 4.11 -4.21
N THR A 94 -13.88 3.60 -3.03
CA THR A 94 -15.09 3.88 -2.25
C THR A 94 -16.40 3.78 -3.04
N HIS A 95 -16.49 2.82 -3.96
CA HIS A 95 -17.76 2.45 -4.56
C HIS A 95 -18.72 1.90 -3.49
N ASP A 96 -19.89 1.45 -3.87
CA ASP A 96 -20.89 1.00 -2.92
C ASP A 96 -20.37 -0.13 -2.04
N TYR A 97 -20.28 0.11 -0.73
CA TYR A 97 -20.05 -0.95 0.26
C TYR A 97 -21.22 -1.93 0.20
N LYS A 98 -20.95 -3.22 0.31
CA LYS A 98 -21.96 -4.27 0.11
C LYS A 98 -22.08 -5.18 1.32
N GLU A 99 -23.33 -5.50 1.69
CA GLU A 99 -23.72 -6.56 2.60
C GLU A 99 -24.72 -7.50 1.89
N ASN A 100 -24.42 -8.79 1.81
CA ASN A 100 -25.22 -9.75 1.04
C ASN A 100 -25.48 -9.31 -0.42
N GLY A 101 -24.47 -8.70 -1.04
CA GLY A 101 -24.56 -8.19 -2.42
C GLY A 101 -25.41 -6.93 -2.59
N LYS A 102 -25.90 -6.31 -1.52
CA LYS A 102 -26.70 -5.09 -1.55
C LYS A 102 -25.90 -3.89 -1.04
N PRO A 103 -26.04 -2.72 -1.67
CA PRO A 103 -25.40 -1.51 -1.16
C PRO A 103 -25.87 -1.17 0.25
N VAL A 104 -24.93 -0.75 1.09
CA VAL A 104 -25.17 -0.19 2.43
C VAL A 104 -24.57 1.22 2.51
N SER A 105 -25.12 2.04 3.40
CA SER A 105 -24.66 3.41 3.55
C SER A 105 -23.31 3.51 4.26
N ILE A 106 -22.61 4.63 4.05
CA ILE A 106 -21.35 4.91 4.76
C ILE A 106 -21.56 4.95 6.27
N GLU A 107 -22.68 5.47 6.72
CA GLU A 107 -23.04 5.56 8.13
C GLU A 107 -23.17 4.18 8.79
N GLU A 108 -23.65 3.19 8.04
CA GLU A 108 -23.77 1.81 8.53
C GLU A 108 -22.44 1.08 8.60
N VAL A 109 -21.49 1.40 7.71
CA VAL A 109 -20.18 0.72 7.65
C VAL A 109 -19.10 1.43 8.46
N ALA A 110 -19.21 2.75 8.64
CA ALA A 110 -18.22 3.57 9.34
C ALA A 110 -17.78 3.02 10.71
N PRO A 111 -18.64 2.44 11.56
CA PRO A 111 -18.23 1.88 12.84
C PRO A 111 -17.20 0.73 12.76
N TYR A 112 -17.03 0.13 11.60
CA TYR A 112 -16.14 -1.02 11.38
C TYR A 112 -14.85 -0.66 10.65
N ILE A 113 -14.67 0.61 10.26
CA ILE A 113 -13.48 1.14 9.56
C ILE A 113 -12.73 2.08 10.50
N ASP A 114 -11.45 1.83 10.74
CA ASP A 114 -10.61 2.75 11.51
C ASP A 114 -9.89 3.76 10.62
N GLU A 115 -9.64 3.39 9.36
CA GLU A 115 -8.97 4.26 8.40
C GLU A 115 -9.53 4.01 6.99
N MET A 116 -9.97 5.08 6.35
CA MET A 116 -10.46 5.04 4.97
C MET A 116 -9.40 5.63 4.04
N ASP A 117 -8.82 4.77 3.22
CA ASP A 117 -7.79 5.11 2.24
C ASP A 117 -8.38 5.18 0.84
N VAL A 118 -8.15 6.27 0.14
CA VAL A 118 -8.57 6.42 -1.25
C VAL A 118 -7.44 6.91 -2.13
N THR A 119 -7.36 6.42 -3.36
CA THR A 119 -6.36 6.90 -4.31
C THR A 119 -6.89 8.07 -5.12
N VAL A 120 -6.12 9.16 -5.17
CA VAL A 120 -6.43 10.36 -5.98
C VAL A 120 -5.42 10.47 -7.12
N HIS A 121 -5.89 10.39 -8.36
CA HIS A 121 -5.05 10.38 -9.57
C HIS A 121 -4.95 11.73 -10.27
N GLY A 122 -5.74 12.71 -9.87
CA GLY A 122 -5.77 14.04 -10.50
C GLY A 122 -6.45 15.09 -9.65
N ALA A 123 -6.22 16.35 -9.95
CA ALA A 123 -6.81 17.49 -9.26
C ALA A 123 -8.26 17.76 -9.66
N THR A 124 -8.72 17.20 -10.78
CA THR A 124 -10.08 17.34 -11.32
C THR A 124 -10.67 15.99 -11.70
N ALA A 125 -11.99 15.95 -11.85
CA ALA A 125 -12.71 14.75 -12.28
C ALA A 125 -12.21 14.23 -13.63
N GLU A 126 -11.99 15.13 -14.60
CA GLU A 126 -11.54 14.75 -15.93
C GLU A 126 -10.20 14.00 -15.90
N ILE A 127 -9.25 14.49 -15.08
CA ILE A 127 -7.90 13.90 -14.98
C ILE A 127 -7.98 12.57 -14.22
N HIS A 128 -8.68 12.54 -13.11
CA HIS A 128 -8.81 11.35 -12.27
C HIS A 128 -9.53 10.20 -13.01
N ASP A 129 -10.69 10.50 -13.60
CA ASP A 129 -11.52 9.52 -14.28
C ASP A 129 -10.88 8.99 -15.58
N ALA A 130 -10.22 9.88 -16.33
CA ALA A 130 -9.46 9.46 -17.51
C ALA A 130 -8.30 8.53 -17.16
N PHE A 131 -7.67 8.74 -16.00
CA PHE A 131 -6.55 7.91 -15.56
C PHE A 131 -7.00 6.52 -15.09
N ASN A 132 -8.04 6.44 -14.25
CA ASN A 132 -8.51 5.15 -13.74
C ASN A 132 -9.49 4.44 -14.69
N GLY A 133 -9.90 5.10 -15.80
CA GLY A 133 -10.83 4.54 -16.79
C GLY A 133 -12.26 4.34 -16.27
N CYS A 134 -12.65 5.07 -15.20
CA CYS A 134 -13.93 4.94 -14.54
C CYS A 134 -14.64 6.32 -14.46
N PRO A 135 -15.47 6.69 -15.45
CA PRO A 135 -16.18 7.96 -15.45
C PRO A 135 -17.07 8.16 -14.21
N GLY A 136 -16.96 9.33 -13.58
CA GLY A 136 -17.68 9.68 -12.35
C GLY A 136 -17.02 9.21 -11.07
N SER A 137 -15.90 8.48 -11.13
CA SER A 137 -15.18 7.96 -9.97
C SER A 137 -14.72 9.07 -9.02
N TYR A 138 -14.20 10.19 -9.53
CA TYR A 138 -13.73 11.30 -8.69
C TYR A 138 -14.81 11.86 -7.77
N GLU A 139 -15.97 12.21 -8.34
CA GLU A 139 -17.08 12.79 -7.56
C GLU A 139 -17.64 11.76 -6.58
N HIS A 140 -17.66 10.48 -6.96
CA HIS A 140 -18.10 9.39 -6.10
C HIS A 140 -17.16 9.23 -4.88
N VAL A 141 -15.87 9.16 -5.12
CA VAL A 141 -14.83 9.11 -4.07
C VAL A 141 -14.98 10.30 -3.12
N MET A 142 -15.03 11.52 -3.66
CA MET A 142 -15.12 12.73 -2.84
C MET A 142 -16.42 12.80 -2.03
N SER A 143 -17.55 12.34 -2.62
CA SER A 143 -18.83 12.26 -1.91
C SER A 143 -18.79 11.30 -0.73
N ASN A 144 -18.24 10.09 -0.92
CA ASN A 144 -18.18 9.09 0.13
C ASN A 144 -17.18 9.45 1.23
N LEU A 145 -16.05 10.07 0.88
CA LEU A 145 -15.14 10.62 1.88
C LEU A 145 -15.82 11.70 2.74
N LYS A 146 -16.60 12.60 2.14
CA LYS A 146 -17.34 13.61 2.91
C LYS A 146 -18.31 12.97 3.88
N LYS A 147 -19.10 11.98 3.44
CA LYS A 147 -20.02 11.26 4.32
C LYS A 147 -19.29 10.57 5.47
N PHE A 148 -18.16 9.92 5.19
CA PHE A 148 -17.35 9.30 6.24
C PHE A 148 -16.83 10.34 7.24
N ILE A 149 -16.29 11.47 6.75
CA ILE A 149 -15.83 12.59 7.58
C ILE A 149 -16.94 13.15 8.48
N GLU A 150 -18.19 13.17 8.02
CA GLU A 150 -19.33 13.65 8.80
C GLU A 150 -19.69 12.73 9.97
N VAL A 151 -19.44 11.43 9.84
CA VAL A 151 -19.84 10.42 10.84
C VAL A 151 -18.67 9.77 11.60
N LYS A 152 -17.43 9.94 11.14
CA LYS A 152 -16.24 9.35 11.77
C LYS A 152 -16.03 9.90 13.17
N THR A 153 -15.49 9.05 14.05
CA THR A 153 -15.00 9.47 15.36
C THR A 153 -13.62 10.15 15.24
N PRO A 154 -13.15 10.85 16.30
CA PRO A 154 -11.81 11.47 16.27
C PRO A 154 -10.64 10.49 16.11
N GLU A 155 -10.85 9.21 16.45
CA GLU A 155 -9.84 8.16 16.35
C GLU A 155 -9.76 7.53 14.96
N GLN A 156 -10.78 7.76 14.13
CA GLN A 156 -10.80 7.27 12.74
C GLN A 156 -10.12 8.27 11.81
N GLU A 157 -9.44 7.75 10.79
CA GLU A 157 -8.60 8.54 9.89
C GLU A 157 -9.08 8.48 8.43
N VAL A 158 -8.80 9.54 7.70
CA VAL A 158 -8.99 9.64 6.24
C VAL A 158 -7.65 9.90 5.60
N CYS A 159 -7.24 8.99 4.72
CA CYS A 159 -6.02 9.11 3.93
C CYS A 159 -6.36 9.30 2.44
N ALA A 160 -5.79 10.32 1.83
CA ALA A 160 -5.78 10.48 0.37
C ALA A 160 -4.42 10.01 -0.19
N ILE A 161 -4.41 8.87 -0.87
CA ILE A 161 -3.19 8.30 -1.43
C ILE A 161 -2.89 8.93 -2.79
N ILE A 162 -1.65 9.36 -2.97
CA ILE A 162 -1.13 9.82 -4.26
C ILE A 162 -0.02 8.89 -4.70
N ASN A 163 -0.25 8.20 -5.82
CA ASN A 163 0.77 7.41 -6.48
C ASN A 163 1.74 8.33 -7.20
N VAL A 164 3.04 8.24 -6.88
CA VAL A 164 4.08 9.07 -7.48
C VAL A 164 4.44 8.54 -8.86
N MET A 165 3.96 9.25 -9.87
CA MET A 165 4.17 9.01 -11.30
C MET A 165 4.51 10.33 -12.00
N PRO A 166 5.01 10.34 -13.25
CA PRO A 166 5.36 11.59 -13.93
C PRO A 166 4.26 12.65 -13.88
N HIS A 167 3.02 12.31 -14.26
CA HIS A 167 1.91 13.26 -14.28
C HIS A 167 1.44 13.70 -12.87
N THR A 168 1.42 12.81 -11.88
CA THR A 168 1.03 13.18 -10.51
C THR A 168 2.12 13.98 -9.81
N ALA A 169 3.38 13.70 -10.09
CA ALA A 169 4.50 14.43 -9.51
C ALA A 169 4.58 15.87 -10.03
N GLU A 170 4.27 16.09 -11.30
CA GLU A 170 4.19 17.43 -11.89
C GLU A 170 3.06 18.25 -11.26
N HIS A 171 1.91 17.62 -10.96
CA HIS A 171 0.71 18.27 -10.41
C HIS A 171 0.49 17.99 -8.92
N MET A 172 1.50 17.50 -8.20
CA MET A 172 1.38 17.06 -6.80
C MET A 172 0.73 18.11 -5.89
N GLN A 173 1.18 19.36 -6.01
CA GLN A 173 0.62 20.46 -5.23
C GLN A 173 -0.86 20.70 -5.54
N GLU A 174 -1.23 20.69 -6.82
CA GLU A 174 -2.61 20.92 -7.26
C GLU A 174 -3.53 19.82 -6.76
N ILE A 175 -3.08 18.56 -6.82
CA ILE A 175 -3.84 17.40 -6.31
C ILE A 175 -4.07 17.54 -4.80
N MET A 176 -3.03 17.86 -4.03
CA MET A 176 -3.15 18.01 -2.57
C MET A 176 -4.10 19.15 -2.20
N LEU A 177 -3.95 20.31 -2.83
CA LEU A 177 -4.77 21.49 -2.53
C LEU A 177 -6.23 21.30 -2.96
N SER A 178 -6.50 20.74 -4.15
CA SER A 178 -7.86 20.48 -4.62
C SER A 178 -8.58 19.45 -3.75
N THR A 179 -7.89 18.38 -3.35
CA THR A 179 -8.44 17.35 -2.45
C THR A 179 -8.74 17.94 -1.08
N ALA A 180 -7.80 18.69 -0.50
CA ALA A 180 -8.01 19.34 0.79
C ALA A 180 -9.17 20.35 0.73
N LEU A 181 -9.29 21.12 -0.35
CA LEU A 181 -10.41 22.06 -0.53
C LEU A 181 -11.76 21.34 -0.65
N LYS A 182 -11.83 20.27 -1.46
CA LYS A 182 -13.04 19.45 -1.63
C LYS A 182 -13.51 18.84 -0.31
N LEU A 183 -12.58 18.43 0.55
CA LEU A 183 -12.84 17.80 1.85
C LEU A 183 -12.80 18.79 3.04
N GLU A 184 -12.86 20.09 2.77
CA GLU A 184 -12.91 21.17 3.78
C GLU A 184 -11.73 21.12 4.78
N GLY A 185 -10.57 20.68 4.32
CA GLY A 185 -9.36 20.53 5.14
C GLY A 185 -9.38 19.34 6.11
N LYS A 186 -10.35 18.44 6.00
CA LYS A 186 -10.55 17.31 6.92
C LYS A 186 -9.91 16.01 6.45
N VAL A 187 -8.87 16.08 5.61
CA VAL A 187 -7.97 14.95 5.30
C VAL A 187 -6.97 14.87 6.43
N ASP A 188 -6.85 13.71 7.08
CA ASP A 188 -5.93 13.54 8.19
C ASP A 188 -4.47 13.51 7.68
N PHE A 189 -4.22 12.80 6.57
CA PHE A 189 -2.93 12.83 5.89
C PHE A 189 -3.01 12.42 4.41
N PHE A 190 -1.96 12.78 3.66
CA PHE A 190 -1.75 12.31 2.29
C PHE A 190 -0.74 11.16 2.31
N GLY A 191 -1.19 9.98 1.88
CA GLY A 191 -0.35 8.79 1.73
C GLY A 191 0.44 8.86 0.41
N ILE A 192 1.76 8.77 0.49
CA ILE A 192 2.62 8.84 -0.69
C ILE A 192 3.10 7.45 -1.05
N GLN A 193 2.67 6.96 -2.19
CA GLN A 193 2.96 5.63 -2.68
C GLN A 193 3.77 5.69 -3.98
N ARG A 194 4.76 4.82 -4.13
CA ARG A 194 5.51 4.68 -5.37
C ARG A 194 4.93 3.56 -6.23
N ILE A 195 5.07 3.71 -7.55
CA ILE A 195 4.75 2.62 -8.46
C ILE A 195 5.90 1.61 -8.44
N ALA A 196 5.56 0.33 -8.35
CA ALA A 196 6.49 -0.78 -8.56
C ALA A 196 6.25 -1.44 -9.93
N PRO A 197 7.29 -2.01 -10.54
CA PRO A 197 7.19 -2.71 -11.82
C PRO A 197 6.56 -4.10 -11.63
N SER A 198 5.25 -4.11 -11.36
CA SER A 198 4.45 -5.30 -11.10
C SER A 198 3.08 -5.15 -11.75
N GLY A 199 2.38 -6.23 -12.05
CA GLY A 199 1.09 -6.23 -12.73
C GLY A 199 1.17 -5.49 -14.08
N ARG A 200 0.20 -4.62 -14.36
CA ARG A 200 0.15 -3.83 -15.61
C ARG A 200 1.32 -2.85 -15.79
N ALA A 201 1.99 -2.46 -14.72
CA ALA A 201 3.18 -1.61 -14.79
C ALA A 201 4.45 -2.39 -15.15
N CYS A 202 4.40 -3.73 -15.24
CA CYS A 202 5.55 -4.55 -15.58
C CYS A 202 6.00 -4.26 -17.01
N GLY A 203 7.27 -3.86 -17.18
CA GLY A 203 7.83 -3.50 -18.48
C GLY A 203 7.48 -2.10 -18.99
N GLU A 204 6.60 -1.36 -18.31
CA GLU A 204 6.13 -0.03 -18.71
C GLU A 204 6.90 1.09 -17.99
N THR A 205 7.96 1.60 -18.63
CA THR A 205 8.82 2.64 -18.01
C THR A 205 8.15 4.00 -17.84
N LYS A 206 7.09 4.30 -18.62
CA LYS A 206 6.38 5.60 -18.59
C LYS A 206 5.72 5.95 -17.23
N TYR A 207 5.47 4.95 -16.38
CA TYR A 207 4.89 5.17 -15.05
C TYR A 207 5.96 5.39 -13.97
N PHE A 208 7.22 5.17 -14.28
CA PHE A 208 8.30 5.31 -13.34
C PHE A 208 8.90 6.72 -13.41
N ILE A 209 9.37 7.18 -12.26
CA ILE A 209 9.90 8.52 -12.10
C ILE A 209 11.36 8.63 -12.55
N GLU A 210 11.77 7.94 -13.59
CA GLU A 210 13.14 8.04 -14.12
C GLU A 210 13.58 9.48 -14.42
N GLN A 211 12.60 10.36 -14.55
CA GLN A 211 12.83 11.74 -14.96
C GLN A 211 12.48 12.77 -13.88
N ILE A 212 11.98 12.32 -12.71
CA ILE A 212 11.59 13.22 -11.65
C ILE A 212 12.70 13.27 -10.61
N ASP A 213 13.14 14.47 -10.33
CA ASP A 213 13.94 14.73 -9.15
C ASP A 213 13.05 14.54 -7.91
N VAL A 214 13.20 13.42 -7.20
CA VAL A 214 12.46 13.12 -5.97
C VAL A 214 12.56 14.27 -4.95
N ASN A 215 13.64 15.04 -4.99
CA ASN A 215 13.83 16.17 -4.09
C ASN A 215 12.88 17.33 -4.39
N LYS A 216 12.38 17.48 -5.63
CA LYS A 216 11.32 18.44 -5.94
C LYS A 216 10.00 18.06 -5.29
N ILE A 217 9.70 16.76 -5.25
CA ILE A 217 8.50 16.26 -4.56
C ILE A 217 8.62 16.50 -3.06
N MET A 218 9.77 16.21 -2.46
CA MET A 218 10.03 16.48 -1.03
C MET A 218 9.89 17.97 -0.71
N GLU A 219 10.33 18.86 -1.60
CA GLU A 219 10.15 20.30 -1.45
C GLU A 219 8.67 20.69 -1.47
N VAL A 220 7.86 20.10 -2.37
CA VAL A 220 6.41 20.31 -2.38
C VAL A 220 5.80 19.88 -1.05
N PHE A 221 6.09 18.70 -0.53
CA PHE A 221 5.54 18.23 0.74
C PHE A 221 5.90 19.14 1.91
N LYS A 222 7.17 19.54 2.00
CA LYS A 222 7.64 20.49 3.04
C LYS A 222 6.90 21.82 2.97
N ARG A 223 6.65 22.32 1.75
CA ARG A 223 5.88 23.54 1.51
C ARG A 223 4.42 23.37 1.87
N MET A 224 3.76 22.28 1.44
CA MET A 224 2.35 22.01 1.76
C MET A 224 2.11 21.90 3.26
N LYS A 225 3.02 21.25 3.99
CA LYS A 225 2.96 21.20 5.45
C LYS A 225 3.11 22.59 6.08
N LYS A 226 4.09 23.39 5.61
CA LYS A 226 4.40 24.71 6.18
C LYS A 226 3.31 25.74 5.90
N GLU A 227 2.80 25.80 4.66
CA GLU A 227 1.91 26.85 4.20
C GLU A 227 0.43 26.51 4.39
N HIS A 228 0.06 25.22 4.36
CA HIS A 228 -1.32 24.78 4.39
C HIS A 228 -1.63 23.78 5.51
N GLY A 229 -0.64 23.39 6.31
CA GLY A 229 -0.82 22.41 7.39
C GLY A 229 -1.10 20.99 6.91
N LEU A 230 -0.93 20.69 5.61
CA LEU A 230 -1.21 19.38 5.05
C LEU A 230 -0.11 18.40 5.46
N HIS A 231 -0.51 17.30 6.07
CA HIS A 231 0.39 16.24 6.49
C HIS A 231 0.59 15.21 5.37
N THR A 232 1.80 14.67 5.25
CA THR A 232 2.14 13.61 4.28
C THR A 232 2.85 12.47 4.98
N GLU A 233 2.47 11.24 4.65
CA GLU A 233 3.15 10.03 5.10
C GLU A 233 3.59 9.19 3.90
N PHE A 234 4.79 8.62 4.00
CA PHE A 234 5.28 7.71 2.97
C PHE A 234 4.81 6.29 3.28
N ILE A 235 3.90 5.77 2.48
CA ILE A 235 3.43 4.38 2.56
C ILE A 235 4.53 3.43 2.08
N ASP A 236 5.28 3.84 1.04
CA ASP A 236 6.37 3.08 0.48
C ASP A 236 7.74 3.67 0.79
N VAL A 237 8.75 2.79 0.75
CA VAL A 237 10.13 3.17 1.04
C VAL A 237 10.82 3.76 -0.19
N PHE A 238 11.48 4.89 0.03
CA PHE A 238 12.35 5.53 -0.94
C PHE A 238 13.82 5.30 -0.59
N PRO A 239 14.72 5.14 -1.57
CA PRO A 239 16.14 4.98 -1.27
C PRO A 239 16.69 6.29 -0.69
N TRP A 240 17.23 6.24 0.54
CA TRP A 240 17.76 7.42 1.22
C TRP A 240 18.90 8.11 0.45
N CYS A 241 19.63 7.34 -0.36
CA CYS A 241 20.66 7.90 -1.22
C CYS A 241 20.11 8.77 -2.39
N ALA A 242 18.82 8.61 -2.75
CA ALA A 242 18.17 9.46 -3.73
C ALA A 242 17.66 10.79 -3.15
N VAL A 243 17.61 10.91 -1.82
CA VAL A 243 17.00 12.03 -1.12
C VAL A 243 18.06 12.87 -0.41
N LYS A 244 18.03 14.20 -0.61
CA LYS A 244 18.94 15.13 0.06
C LYS A 244 18.82 15.02 1.58
N PRO A 245 19.91 15.26 2.33
CA PRO A 245 19.92 15.15 3.80
C PRO A 245 18.79 15.92 4.49
N GLU A 246 18.47 17.12 4.01
CA GLU A 246 17.45 18.00 4.58
C GLU A 246 15.99 17.54 4.43
N TYR A 247 15.76 16.41 3.73
CA TYR A 247 14.43 15.82 3.53
C TYR A 247 14.31 14.41 4.10
N ARG A 248 15.41 13.82 4.61
CA ARG A 248 15.43 12.44 5.07
C ARG A 248 14.60 12.20 6.33
N ASP A 249 14.38 13.23 7.13
CA ASP A 249 13.48 13.21 8.30
C ASP A 249 12.01 12.95 7.94
N MET A 250 11.67 13.11 6.66
CA MET A 250 10.33 12.81 6.13
C MET A 250 10.15 11.34 5.72
N LEU A 251 11.26 10.58 5.61
CA LEU A 251 11.23 9.20 5.14
C LEU A 251 11.05 8.21 6.29
N PRO A 252 10.38 7.06 6.07
CA PRO A 252 10.32 5.99 7.06
C PRO A 252 11.71 5.45 7.35
N VAL A 253 11.97 5.16 8.63
CA VAL A 253 13.24 4.61 9.12
C VAL A 253 13.13 3.09 9.20
N GLY A 254 14.25 2.38 8.92
CA GLY A 254 14.33 0.92 9.01
C GLY A 254 14.07 0.20 7.70
N GLY A 255 13.57 0.91 6.70
CA GLY A 255 13.28 0.37 5.38
C GLY A 255 11.89 -0.27 5.26
N CYS A 256 11.73 -1.16 4.30
CA CYS A 256 10.46 -1.81 4.00
C CYS A 256 10.10 -2.84 5.09
N ASN A 257 8.90 -2.75 5.65
CA ASN A 257 8.39 -3.65 6.70
C ASN A 257 7.73 -4.93 6.13
N TRP A 258 7.55 -5.02 4.82
CA TRP A 258 7.04 -6.22 4.15
C TRP A 258 7.98 -7.42 4.36
N GLY A 259 7.46 -8.48 4.96
CA GLY A 259 8.21 -9.67 5.35
C GLY A 259 8.90 -9.58 6.71
N THR A 260 8.74 -8.45 7.42
CA THR A 260 9.20 -8.29 8.82
C THR A 260 8.05 -8.09 9.80
N GLU A 261 7.01 -7.34 9.41
CA GLU A 261 5.81 -7.07 10.20
C GLU A 261 4.53 -7.13 9.35
N VAL A 262 4.66 -7.08 8.02
CA VAL A 262 3.55 -7.07 7.05
C VAL A 262 3.73 -8.19 6.04
N CYS A 263 2.63 -8.81 5.60
CA CYS A 263 2.58 -9.68 4.43
C CYS A 263 1.29 -9.47 3.63
N ALA A 264 1.26 -9.93 2.39
CA ALA A 264 0.03 -10.03 1.62
C ALA A 264 -0.62 -11.40 1.82
N VAL A 265 -1.93 -11.41 2.01
CA VAL A 265 -2.75 -12.63 2.10
C VAL A 265 -3.85 -12.53 1.06
N TYR A 266 -4.01 -13.57 0.26
CA TYR A 266 -5.01 -13.64 -0.80
C TYR A 266 -6.23 -14.44 -0.36
N ALA A 267 -7.32 -14.29 -1.10
CA ALA A 267 -8.61 -14.91 -0.78
C ALA A 267 -8.58 -16.43 -0.68
N ASP A 268 -7.63 -17.07 -1.37
CA ASP A 268 -7.40 -18.53 -1.31
C ASP A 268 -6.46 -18.96 -0.15
N GLY A 269 -6.14 -18.05 0.75
CA GLY A 269 -5.21 -18.25 1.85
C GLY A 269 -3.73 -18.20 1.48
N THR A 270 -3.39 -18.04 0.20
CA THR A 270 -2.00 -17.88 -0.24
C THR A 270 -1.36 -16.69 0.45
N VAL A 271 -0.13 -16.83 0.90
CA VAL A 271 0.64 -15.74 1.54
C VAL A 271 1.81 -15.37 0.65
N SER A 272 2.02 -14.08 0.44
CA SER A 272 3.21 -13.52 -0.21
C SER A 272 3.92 -12.55 0.72
N ARG A 273 5.25 -12.48 0.61
CA ARG A 273 6.03 -11.53 1.40
C ARG A 273 5.58 -10.08 1.14
N CYS A 274 5.22 -9.75 -0.09
CA CYS A 274 4.78 -8.43 -0.52
C CYS A 274 3.73 -8.61 -1.62
N ALA A 275 2.71 -7.77 -1.65
CA ALA A 275 1.66 -7.79 -2.67
C ALA A 275 2.17 -7.63 -4.12
N MET A 276 3.35 -7.00 -4.29
CA MET A 276 3.99 -6.79 -5.59
C MET A 276 5.03 -7.89 -5.92
N SER A 277 5.11 -8.96 -5.12
CA SER A 277 6.10 -10.04 -5.28
C SER A 277 5.45 -11.30 -5.81
N ASP A 278 6.03 -11.91 -6.85
CA ASP A 278 5.61 -13.21 -7.38
C ASP A 278 5.96 -14.37 -6.44
N ASN A 279 6.76 -14.13 -5.40
CA ASN A 279 7.21 -15.15 -4.48
C ASN A 279 6.14 -15.45 -3.43
N LYS A 280 5.47 -16.60 -3.60
CA LYS A 280 4.60 -17.16 -2.57
C LYS A 280 5.45 -17.70 -1.42
N LEU A 281 4.95 -17.54 -0.19
CA LEU A 281 5.56 -18.12 1.01
C LEU A 281 5.12 -19.59 1.19
N SER A 282 5.77 -20.28 2.10
CA SER A 282 5.63 -21.75 2.25
C SER A 282 4.33 -22.21 2.89
N ALA A 283 3.53 -21.29 3.48
CA ALA A 283 2.29 -21.65 4.15
C ALA A 283 1.06 -21.03 3.46
N ASN A 284 -0.08 -21.65 3.70
CA ASN A 284 -1.39 -21.11 3.41
C ASN A 284 -2.06 -20.68 4.73
N MET A 285 -2.65 -19.48 4.76
CA MET A 285 -3.25 -18.91 5.97
C MET A 285 -4.43 -19.74 6.49
N LEU A 286 -5.14 -20.47 5.61
CA LEU A 286 -6.21 -21.39 5.99
C LEU A 286 -5.71 -22.59 6.83
N GLU A 287 -4.43 -22.93 6.71
CA GLU A 287 -3.82 -24.10 7.38
C GLU A 287 -3.08 -23.72 8.68
N LEU A 288 -2.96 -22.42 8.99
CA LEU A 288 -2.29 -21.92 10.20
C LEU A 288 -3.22 -21.90 11.41
N ASP A 289 -3.81 -23.05 11.71
CA ASP A 289 -4.90 -23.27 12.66
C ASP A 289 -4.45 -23.39 14.12
N THR A 290 -3.13 -23.25 14.41
CA THR A 290 -2.59 -23.17 15.77
C THR A 290 -1.47 -22.13 15.87
N PRO A 291 -1.24 -21.57 17.09
CA PRO A 291 -0.16 -20.62 17.31
C PRO A 291 1.22 -21.16 16.94
N GLU A 292 1.48 -22.45 17.21
CA GLU A 292 2.76 -23.11 16.92
C GLU A 292 3.01 -23.21 15.40
N LYS A 293 1.97 -23.52 14.61
CA LYS A 293 2.09 -23.53 13.14
C LYS A 293 2.35 -22.13 12.60
N PHE A 294 1.65 -21.13 13.15
CA PHE A 294 1.78 -19.74 12.75
C PHE A 294 3.21 -19.22 13.04
N GLU A 295 3.69 -19.44 14.27
CA GLU A 295 5.04 -19.06 14.69
C GLU A 295 6.11 -19.79 13.85
N ALA A 296 5.98 -21.11 13.68
CA ALA A 296 6.88 -21.91 12.88
C ALA A 296 6.98 -21.37 11.44
N PHE A 297 5.85 -21.11 10.80
CA PHE A 297 5.81 -20.51 9.46
C PHE A 297 6.56 -19.18 9.44
N TRP A 298 6.18 -18.24 10.31
CA TRP A 298 6.72 -16.89 10.31
C TRP A 298 8.22 -16.83 10.60
N GLU A 299 8.75 -17.77 11.41
CA GLU A 299 10.14 -17.84 11.77
C GLU A 299 11.03 -18.62 10.80
N THR A 300 10.48 -19.65 10.14
CA THR A 300 11.32 -20.60 9.38
C THR A 300 11.19 -20.49 7.85
N ASP A 301 10.22 -19.73 7.35
CA ASP A 301 10.08 -19.51 5.91
C ASP A 301 11.37 -18.92 5.31
N GLN A 302 11.88 -19.58 4.27
CA GLN A 302 13.20 -19.27 3.72
C GLN A 302 13.25 -17.93 2.98
N GLU A 303 12.15 -17.52 2.35
CA GLU A 303 12.09 -16.22 1.68
C GLU A 303 12.06 -15.08 2.71
N LEU A 304 11.32 -15.26 3.82
CA LEU A 304 11.30 -14.32 4.93
C LEU A 304 12.69 -14.20 5.60
N ILE A 305 13.35 -15.34 5.85
CA ILE A 305 14.71 -15.38 6.43
C ILE A 305 15.70 -14.65 5.52
N LYS A 306 15.67 -14.95 4.22
CA LYS A 306 16.54 -14.32 3.23
C LYS A 306 16.35 -12.80 3.22
N TYR A 307 15.10 -12.36 3.27
CA TYR A 307 14.76 -10.93 3.27
C TYR A 307 15.22 -10.25 4.56
N ARG A 308 14.86 -10.78 5.73
CA ARG A 308 15.22 -10.23 7.05
C ARG A 308 16.73 -10.17 7.28
N LYS A 309 17.46 -11.15 6.79
CA LYS A 309 18.94 -11.17 6.81
C LYS A 309 19.58 -10.28 5.74
N LYS A 310 18.76 -9.56 4.93
CA LYS A 310 19.23 -8.67 3.87
C LYS A 310 20.13 -9.35 2.83
N LEU A 311 19.95 -10.66 2.62
CA LEU A 311 20.78 -11.45 1.67
C LEU A 311 20.50 -11.07 0.20
N HIS A 312 19.38 -10.45 -0.08
CA HIS A 312 18.97 -9.94 -1.39
C HIS A 312 19.65 -8.62 -1.77
N LEU A 313 20.37 -7.96 -0.85
CA LEU A 313 21.00 -6.68 -1.12
C LEU A 313 22.36 -6.87 -1.83
N ASP A 314 22.68 -5.93 -2.71
CA ASP A 314 24.00 -5.85 -3.33
C ASP A 314 25.09 -5.43 -2.32
N GLU A 315 26.34 -5.62 -2.69
CA GLU A 315 27.50 -5.34 -1.82
C GLU A 315 27.65 -3.85 -1.49
N LYS A 316 27.19 -2.95 -2.36
CA LYS A 316 27.23 -1.51 -2.09
C LYS A 316 26.26 -1.16 -0.97
N CYS A 317 25.02 -1.68 -1.04
CA CYS A 317 24.03 -1.47 0.01
C CYS A 317 24.44 -2.13 1.34
N LYS A 318 24.98 -3.36 1.30
CA LYS A 318 25.47 -4.06 2.51
C LYS A 318 26.55 -3.27 3.25
N LYS A 319 27.38 -2.52 2.52
CA LYS A 319 28.45 -1.69 3.07
C LYS A 319 28.04 -0.22 3.32
N CYS A 320 26.79 0.13 2.99
CA CYS A 320 26.32 1.51 3.09
C CYS A 320 26.12 1.93 4.55
N LYS A 321 26.70 3.08 4.93
CA LYS A 321 26.53 3.64 6.29
C LYS A 321 25.08 4.02 6.64
N MET A 322 24.23 4.23 5.63
CA MET A 322 22.81 4.53 5.80
C MET A 322 21.91 3.27 5.80
N LEU A 323 22.48 2.07 5.79
CA LEU A 323 21.69 0.83 5.67
C LEU A 323 20.73 0.63 6.84
N ALA A 324 21.10 1.04 8.04
CA ALA A 324 20.26 0.93 9.22
C ALA A 324 18.93 1.72 9.06
N ASP A 325 19.04 2.94 8.54
CA ASP A 325 17.89 3.84 8.34
C ASP A 325 17.12 3.53 7.05
N CYS A 326 17.83 3.30 5.95
CA CYS A 326 17.27 3.06 4.62
C CYS A 326 16.70 1.65 4.43
N GLY A 327 17.22 0.65 5.14
CA GLY A 327 16.85 -0.77 4.97
C GLY A 327 17.17 -1.39 3.61
N GLY A 328 17.70 -0.61 2.65
CA GLY A 328 17.96 -1.04 1.28
C GLY A 328 16.85 -0.69 0.29
N ALA A 329 15.85 0.10 0.70
CA ALA A 329 14.69 0.51 -0.09
C ALA A 329 13.83 -0.66 -0.61
N CYS A 330 13.04 -0.44 -1.67
CA CYS A 330 12.14 -1.45 -2.23
C CYS A 330 12.90 -2.48 -3.09
N THR A 331 12.81 -3.75 -2.74
CA THR A 331 13.49 -4.84 -3.46
C THR A 331 12.91 -5.08 -4.86
N ILE A 332 11.62 -4.85 -5.06
CA ILE A 332 10.95 -5.05 -6.34
C ILE A 332 11.42 -3.98 -7.33
N ALA A 333 11.37 -2.71 -6.91
CA ALA A 333 11.85 -1.61 -7.75
C ALA A 333 13.35 -1.74 -8.10
N ARG A 334 14.17 -2.21 -7.17
CA ARG A 334 15.61 -2.45 -7.42
C ARG A 334 15.88 -3.51 -8.46
N LYS A 335 15.14 -4.62 -8.47
CA LYS A 335 15.27 -5.67 -9.50
C LYS A 335 14.96 -5.14 -10.90
N ALA A 336 14.10 -4.15 -11.01
CA ALA A 336 13.73 -3.51 -12.27
C ALA A 336 14.62 -2.32 -12.65
N GLY A 337 15.72 -2.08 -11.91
CA GLY A 337 16.53 -0.88 -12.04
C GLY A 337 15.81 0.32 -11.43
N ASP A 338 16.02 0.58 -10.14
CA ASP A 338 15.31 1.63 -9.40
C ASP A 338 15.39 2.98 -10.14
N PRO A 339 14.25 3.56 -10.55
CA PRO A 339 14.22 4.64 -11.53
C PRO A 339 14.59 6.02 -10.98
N TYR A 340 14.99 6.14 -9.71
CA TYR A 340 15.29 7.45 -9.15
C TYR A 340 16.63 7.98 -9.63
N LYS A 341 16.61 9.14 -10.28
CA LYS A 341 17.83 9.93 -10.52
C LYS A 341 18.40 10.37 -9.18
N THR A 342 19.58 9.91 -8.86
CA THR A 342 20.30 10.39 -7.70
C THR A 342 21.37 11.39 -8.14
N SER A 343 21.23 12.62 -7.72
CA SER A 343 22.28 13.64 -7.82
C SER A 343 23.00 13.85 -6.48
N ASN A 344 22.91 12.88 -5.55
CA ASN A 344 23.50 13.05 -4.23
C ASN A 344 24.94 12.48 -4.19
N PRO A 345 25.98 13.32 -4.34
CA PRO A 345 27.37 12.89 -4.33
C PRO A 345 27.83 12.35 -2.96
N GLU A 346 27.14 12.66 -1.88
CA GLU A 346 27.48 12.18 -0.54
C GLU A 346 27.13 10.70 -0.31
N SER A 347 26.23 10.13 -1.10
CA SER A 347 25.80 8.74 -0.95
C SER A 347 26.89 7.73 -1.34
N GLY A 348 27.83 8.13 -2.20
CA GLY A 348 28.77 7.22 -2.85
C GLY A 348 28.07 6.18 -3.75
N HIS A 349 26.76 6.30 -3.91
CA HIS A 349 25.92 5.47 -4.75
C HIS A 349 25.43 6.30 -5.94
N ASP A 350 25.98 5.99 -7.11
CA ASP A 350 25.36 6.38 -8.36
C ASP A 350 24.39 5.27 -8.77
N TYR A 351 23.11 5.48 -8.52
CA TYR A 351 22.06 4.52 -8.88
C TYR A 351 22.00 4.29 -10.40
N LEU A 352 22.46 5.26 -11.21
CA LEU A 352 22.55 5.14 -12.67
C LEU A 352 23.75 4.27 -13.09
N ALA A 353 24.83 4.25 -12.30
CA ALA A 353 26.01 3.44 -12.60
C ALA A 353 25.78 1.93 -12.40
N VAL A 354 24.80 1.52 -11.58
CA VAL A 354 24.42 0.11 -11.40
C VAL A 354 23.77 -0.44 -12.67
N ARG A 355 22.95 0.37 -13.36
CA ARG A 355 22.26 -0.02 -14.59
C ARG A 355 23.24 -0.32 -15.75
N ASN A 356 24.31 0.46 -15.85
CA ASN A 356 25.30 0.32 -16.94
C ASN A 356 26.21 -0.89 -16.78
N ASN A 357 26.33 -1.48 -15.59
CA ASN A 357 27.17 -2.67 -15.34
C ASN A 357 26.42 -3.99 -15.60
N GLU A 358 25.08 -4.00 -15.52
CA GLU A 358 24.28 -5.21 -15.80
C GLU A 358 23.97 -5.38 -17.28
N GLU A 359 23.96 -4.30 -18.07
CA GLU A 359 23.81 -4.36 -19.53
C GLU A 359 25.10 -4.77 -20.26
N GLY A 360 26.26 -4.73 -19.59
CA GLY A 360 27.56 -5.15 -20.13
C GLY A 360 27.89 -6.63 -19.96
N GLU A 361 27.07 -7.39 -19.24
CA GLU A 361 27.28 -8.84 -18.98
C GLU A 361 26.21 -9.75 -19.65
N ARG A 362 25.51 -9.26 -20.68
CA ARG A 362 24.60 -10.09 -21.51
C ARG A 362 25.14 -10.28 -22.92
#